data_4c462b63034c35291acb9c12bb9c37c9
#
_entry.id   4c462b63034c35291acb9c12bb9c37c9
#
_cell.length_a   1.000
_cell.length_b   1.000
_cell.length_c   1.000
_cell.angle_alpha   90.00
_cell.angle_beta   90.00
_cell.angle_gamma   90.00
#
_symmetry.space_group_name_H-M   'P 1'
#
loop_
_entity.id
_entity.type
_entity.pdbx_description
1 polymer ?
#
loop_
_entity_poly.entity_id
_entity_poly.type
_entity_poly.pdbx_seq_one_letter_code
_entity_poly.pdbx_strand_id
1 'polypeptide(L)'
;MRSVSQERIEVLNQSEIASDGDYVLYWMIANRRIHFNPALQRAVELSQELGKPLLVFEGISTRHEYASDRIVTFMVQGMIENIRDFESRQIRYIPWVSTPLQTGVGLLERLALRACAVITDSFPTYHPRTIVERVKERLNLRFEAVDGNGILPMSSGQKAYPTAHAFRRHVHDTFADYWNQLPEEMPIPSDHNLWIEDELFQSILQSSKIELTPFEWMWRVAQGGSIGTMALSALDIDHEVTAPQSIQGGRTNAMLRLNPFLNDGLDRYHLDRNSFVKPAVSGLSPWFHFGHLSTIEVVHRILEREGWNPTMIDSSRRGSRSGWWGLPEPIEAFLDQIVTWRELGFNFAHFRKDHTSITSIPDWAKKSLEIHRNDPRPAYTFEQLEAAETDDELWNAAQRQLTRIGVIHNYLRMLWGKRILEWAPSPEVAAEWMIQLNDRWALDGRDPNSYTGIFWVLGRHDRAWGPERPIFGKVRYMSSANTARKLKVDTYLTRWAKDALQSYDFF
;
A
#
# COMPACT_ATOMS: atom_id res chain seq x y z
N MET A 1 23.62 -12.33 9.69
CA MET A 1 22.29 -11.92 9.16
C MET A 1 21.39 -13.16 9.14
N ARG A 2 20.14 -13.08 9.59
CA ARG A 2 19.18 -14.18 9.44
C ARG A 2 18.77 -14.26 7.98
N SER A 3 18.60 -15.48 7.45
CA SER A 3 18.13 -15.63 6.07
C SER A 3 16.65 -15.31 5.93
N VAL A 4 16.27 -14.77 4.78
CA VAL A 4 14.85 -14.58 4.43
C VAL A 4 14.13 -15.93 4.40
N SER A 5 12.98 -16.02 5.06
CA SER A 5 12.18 -17.25 5.06
C SER A 5 11.82 -17.68 3.63
N GLN A 6 12.01 -18.97 3.32
CA GLN A 6 11.69 -19.52 2.01
C GLN A 6 10.20 -19.36 1.64
N GLU A 7 9.31 -19.30 2.61
CA GLU A 7 7.88 -19.04 2.37
C GLU A 7 7.58 -17.65 1.81
N ARG A 8 8.53 -16.69 1.92
CA ARG A 8 8.43 -15.36 1.33
C ARG A 8 8.97 -15.29 -0.09
N ILE A 9 9.69 -16.30 -0.55
CA ILE A 9 10.39 -16.30 -1.83
C ILE A 9 9.60 -17.13 -2.84
N GLU A 10 9.13 -16.50 -3.90
CA GLU A 10 8.52 -17.15 -5.05
C GLU A 10 9.47 -17.13 -6.23
N VAL A 11 9.85 -18.31 -6.74
CA VAL A 11 10.63 -18.44 -7.96
C VAL A 11 9.68 -18.32 -9.15
N LEU A 12 9.86 -17.28 -9.95
CA LEU A 12 8.92 -16.90 -11.01
C LEU A 12 9.14 -17.62 -12.33
N ASN A 13 10.36 -18.14 -12.58
CA ASN A 13 10.72 -18.88 -13.79
C ASN A 13 11.60 -20.09 -13.45
N GLN A 14 11.89 -20.91 -14.48
CA GLN A 14 12.72 -22.12 -14.32
C GLN A 14 14.18 -21.89 -14.66
N SER A 15 14.60 -20.65 -14.90
CA SER A 15 15.97 -20.33 -15.27
C SER A 15 16.90 -20.42 -14.07
N GLU A 16 18.14 -20.83 -14.33
CA GLU A 16 19.19 -20.90 -13.32
C GLU A 16 19.83 -19.54 -13.06
N ILE A 17 20.64 -19.45 -12.00
CA ILE A 17 21.49 -18.28 -11.73
C ILE A 17 22.59 -18.23 -12.78
N ALA A 18 22.75 -17.08 -13.43
CA ALA A 18 23.85 -16.84 -14.38
C ALA A 18 25.13 -16.48 -13.61
N SER A 19 25.95 -17.48 -13.32
CA SER A 19 27.17 -17.31 -12.49
C SER A 19 28.23 -16.41 -13.12
N ASP A 20 28.19 -16.21 -14.44
CA ASP A 20 29.06 -15.33 -15.24
C ASP A 20 28.53 -13.87 -15.27
N GLY A 21 27.39 -13.58 -14.71
CA GLY A 21 26.88 -12.22 -14.58
C GLY A 21 27.77 -11.32 -13.74
N ASP A 22 27.61 -10.01 -13.91
CA ASP A 22 28.44 -9.01 -13.25
C ASP A 22 27.92 -8.58 -11.87
N TYR A 23 26.60 -8.70 -11.63
CA TYR A 23 25.93 -8.23 -10.40
C TYR A 23 24.62 -8.98 -10.14
N VAL A 24 24.11 -8.88 -8.92
CA VAL A 24 22.73 -9.21 -8.58
C VAL A 24 21.88 -7.95 -8.77
N LEU A 25 20.70 -8.08 -9.41
CA LEU A 25 19.79 -6.97 -9.65
C LEU A 25 18.60 -7.05 -8.69
N TYR A 26 18.43 -6.03 -7.84
CA TYR A 26 17.17 -5.82 -7.12
C TYR A 26 16.30 -4.81 -7.86
N TRP A 27 15.19 -5.29 -8.42
CA TRP A 27 14.16 -4.47 -9.04
C TRP A 27 13.11 -4.10 -8.00
N MET A 28 13.24 -2.91 -7.43
CA MET A 28 12.39 -2.36 -6.38
C MET A 28 11.11 -1.78 -6.96
N ILE A 29 9.94 -2.36 -6.65
CA ILE A 29 8.65 -1.95 -7.22
C ILE A 29 7.56 -1.68 -6.18
N ALA A 30 7.67 -2.25 -4.96
CA ALA A 30 6.68 -2.12 -3.90
C ALA A 30 7.28 -1.77 -2.54
N ASN A 31 8.41 -2.37 -2.15
CA ASN A 31 9.10 -2.07 -0.89
C ASN A 31 10.13 -0.95 -1.09
N ARG A 32 9.67 0.28 -1.34
CA ARG A 32 10.51 1.43 -1.72
C ARG A 32 11.23 2.04 -0.52
N ARG A 33 12.09 1.25 0.12
CA ARG A 33 12.86 1.61 1.33
C ARG A 33 14.03 0.64 1.53
N ILE A 34 14.98 1.02 2.38
CA ILE A 34 16.06 0.10 2.79
C ILE A 34 15.73 -0.68 4.07
N HIS A 35 14.92 -0.11 5.00
CA HIS A 35 14.64 -0.70 6.31
C HIS A 35 13.55 -1.78 6.23
N PHE A 36 13.71 -2.88 7.00
CA PHE A 36 12.75 -3.98 7.07
C PHE A 36 12.26 -4.41 5.68
N ASN A 37 13.19 -4.59 4.75
CA ASN A 37 12.93 -4.93 3.36
C ASN A 37 13.41 -6.34 3.03
N PRO A 38 12.53 -7.37 3.03
CA PRO A 38 12.93 -8.75 2.78
C PRO A 38 13.48 -8.97 1.36
N ALA A 39 13.00 -8.23 0.35
CA ALA A 39 13.48 -8.37 -1.01
C ALA A 39 14.93 -7.84 -1.16
N LEU A 40 15.21 -6.69 -0.56
CA LEU A 40 16.57 -6.18 -0.46
C LEU A 40 17.47 -7.13 0.32
N GLN A 41 16.98 -7.70 1.43
CA GLN A 41 17.72 -8.68 2.22
C GLN A 41 18.08 -9.91 1.38
N ARG A 42 17.12 -10.46 0.63
CA ARG A 42 17.35 -11.60 -0.27
C ARG A 42 18.38 -11.26 -1.36
N ALA A 43 18.32 -10.06 -1.93
CA ALA A 43 19.28 -9.60 -2.93
C ALA A 43 20.71 -9.48 -2.34
N VAL A 44 20.84 -8.98 -1.11
CA VAL A 44 22.10 -8.91 -0.38
C VAL A 44 22.63 -10.31 -0.07
N GLU A 45 21.81 -11.22 0.43
CA GLU A 45 22.17 -12.63 0.69
C GLU A 45 22.73 -13.27 -0.58
N LEU A 46 22.00 -13.18 -1.68
CA LEU A 46 22.42 -13.77 -2.95
C LEU A 46 23.71 -13.12 -3.50
N SER A 47 23.87 -11.80 -3.36
CA SER A 47 25.08 -11.10 -3.74
C SER A 47 26.29 -11.61 -2.95
N GLN A 48 26.16 -11.83 -1.65
CA GLN A 48 27.20 -12.39 -0.80
C GLN A 48 27.52 -13.85 -1.14
N GLU A 49 26.47 -14.67 -1.37
CA GLU A 49 26.62 -16.07 -1.77
C GLU A 49 27.43 -16.22 -3.08
N LEU A 50 27.20 -15.31 -4.03
CA LEU A 50 27.84 -15.33 -5.35
C LEU A 50 29.17 -14.55 -5.39
N GLY A 51 29.50 -13.79 -4.34
CA GLY A 51 30.64 -12.87 -4.35
C GLY A 51 30.51 -11.77 -5.42
N LYS A 52 29.27 -11.31 -5.69
CA LYS A 52 28.95 -10.32 -6.73
C LYS A 52 28.39 -9.04 -6.10
N PRO A 53 28.64 -7.86 -6.71
CA PRO A 53 28.03 -6.61 -6.23
C PRO A 53 26.51 -6.56 -6.45
N LEU A 54 25.87 -5.57 -5.81
CA LEU A 54 24.44 -5.35 -5.88
C LEU A 54 24.09 -4.07 -6.66
N LEU A 55 23.19 -4.19 -7.62
CA LEU A 55 22.56 -3.06 -8.29
C LEU A 55 21.09 -2.97 -7.87
N VAL A 56 20.66 -1.81 -7.40
CA VAL A 56 19.24 -1.53 -7.10
C VAL A 56 18.68 -0.63 -8.20
N PHE A 57 17.59 -1.07 -8.80
CA PHE A 57 16.84 -0.31 -9.81
C PHE A 57 15.43 -0.04 -9.31
N GLU A 58 15.04 1.22 -9.19
CA GLU A 58 13.67 1.65 -8.88
C GLU A 58 13.12 2.44 -10.06
N GLY A 59 12.12 1.87 -10.74
CA GLY A 59 11.47 2.47 -11.89
C GLY A 59 10.03 2.86 -11.61
N ILE A 60 9.66 4.10 -11.96
CA ILE A 60 8.28 4.58 -11.98
C ILE A 60 7.80 4.61 -13.42
N SER A 61 6.77 3.82 -13.73
CA SER A 61 6.05 3.92 -15.00
C SER A 61 4.95 4.98 -14.89
N THR A 62 4.91 5.90 -15.83
CA THR A 62 3.80 6.87 -15.97
C THR A 62 2.69 6.35 -16.89
N ARG A 63 2.81 5.12 -17.40
CA ARG A 63 1.91 4.51 -18.40
C ARG A 63 0.84 3.62 -17.77
N HIS A 64 0.35 3.97 -16.60
CA HIS A 64 -0.79 3.31 -15.97
C HIS A 64 -1.96 4.30 -15.84
N GLU A 65 -3.17 3.76 -15.81
CA GLU A 65 -4.44 4.50 -15.93
C GLU A 65 -4.57 5.70 -14.97
N TYR A 66 -4.04 5.59 -13.74
CA TYR A 66 -4.18 6.63 -12.71
C TYR A 66 -2.85 7.33 -12.39
N ALA A 67 -1.89 7.34 -13.33
CA ALA A 67 -0.68 8.12 -13.16
C ALA A 67 -1.02 9.62 -13.08
N SER A 68 -0.56 10.30 -12.02
CA SER A 68 -0.91 11.69 -11.76
C SER A 68 0.21 12.41 -11.03
N ASP A 69 0.15 13.73 -11.00
CA ASP A 69 1.09 14.55 -10.20
C ASP A 69 1.15 14.08 -8.75
N ARG A 70 0.01 13.75 -8.16
CA ARG A 70 -0.10 13.27 -6.79
C ARG A 70 0.71 12.02 -6.54
N ILE A 71 0.51 11.00 -7.37
CA ILE A 71 1.14 9.68 -7.22
C ILE A 71 2.62 9.76 -7.51
N VAL A 72 2.99 10.39 -8.64
CA VAL A 72 4.38 10.48 -9.07
C VAL A 72 5.19 11.33 -8.09
N THR A 73 4.66 12.48 -7.62
CA THR A 73 5.34 13.30 -6.60
C THR A 73 5.60 12.50 -5.33
N PHE A 74 4.59 11.78 -4.83
CA PHE A 74 4.73 11.00 -3.60
C PHE A 74 5.80 9.91 -3.73
N MET A 75 5.83 9.21 -4.86
CA MET A 75 6.85 8.18 -5.13
C MET A 75 8.24 8.78 -5.28
N VAL A 76 8.38 9.88 -6.04
CA VAL A 76 9.66 10.57 -6.26
C VAL A 76 10.25 11.11 -4.95
N GLN A 77 9.42 11.59 -4.03
CA GLN A 77 9.87 12.01 -2.69
C GLN A 77 10.52 10.84 -1.93
N GLY A 78 9.99 9.62 -2.05
CA GLY A 78 10.63 8.42 -1.51
C GLY A 78 11.92 8.05 -2.24
N MET A 79 11.95 8.14 -3.57
CA MET A 79 13.19 7.91 -4.35
C MET A 79 14.34 8.84 -3.95
N ILE A 80 14.03 10.10 -3.65
CA ILE A 80 15.04 11.09 -3.20
C ILE A 80 15.65 10.70 -1.85
N GLU A 81 14.85 10.14 -0.94
CA GLU A 81 15.39 9.58 0.31
C GLU A 81 16.22 8.32 0.04
N ASN A 82 15.75 7.42 -0.82
CA ASN A 82 16.47 6.22 -1.21
C ASN A 82 17.83 6.53 -1.85
N ILE A 83 17.99 7.63 -2.62
CA ILE A 83 19.28 8.08 -3.13
C ILE A 83 20.26 8.25 -1.96
N ARG A 84 19.89 9.03 -0.93
CA ARG A 84 20.75 9.27 0.26
C ARG A 84 21.06 7.99 1.02
N ASP A 85 20.04 7.17 1.20
CA ASP A 85 20.14 5.94 1.99
C ASP A 85 21.08 4.94 1.33
N PHE A 86 20.94 4.68 0.03
CA PHE A 86 21.80 3.76 -0.71
C PHE A 86 23.24 4.31 -0.89
N GLU A 87 23.39 5.62 -1.15
CA GLU A 87 24.72 6.25 -1.19
C GLU A 87 25.44 6.11 0.16
N SER A 88 24.75 6.35 1.28
CA SER A 88 25.33 6.21 2.63
C SER A 88 25.77 4.77 2.95
N ARG A 89 25.23 3.80 2.25
CA ARG A 89 25.52 2.37 2.36
C ARG A 89 26.39 1.82 1.23
N GLN A 90 26.95 2.69 0.40
CA GLN A 90 27.78 2.30 -0.73
C GLN A 90 27.16 1.22 -1.62
N ILE A 91 25.87 1.43 -2.00
CA ILE A 91 25.15 0.59 -2.96
C ILE A 91 24.78 1.45 -4.18
N ARG A 92 25.01 0.90 -5.38
CA ARG A 92 24.55 1.58 -6.61
C ARG A 92 23.04 1.49 -6.72
N TYR A 93 22.42 2.66 -6.84
CA TYR A 93 20.98 2.82 -6.97
C TYR A 93 20.64 3.65 -8.20
N ILE A 94 19.73 3.16 -9.01
CA ILE A 94 19.24 3.83 -10.22
C ILE A 94 17.77 4.21 -10.00
N PRO A 95 17.45 5.47 -9.62
CA PRO A 95 16.10 6.00 -9.71
C PRO A 95 15.77 6.34 -11.15
N TRP A 96 14.60 5.94 -11.61
CA TRP A 96 14.18 6.17 -12.99
C TRP A 96 12.67 6.44 -13.07
N VAL A 97 12.26 7.42 -13.87
CA VAL A 97 10.86 7.75 -14.14
C VAL A 97 10.63 7.71 -15.66
N SER A 98 9.59 7.01 -16.13
CA SER A 98 9.31 6.99 -17.55
C SER A 98 8.92 8.38 -18.06
N THR A 99 9.48 8.75 -19.21
CA THR A 99 9.18 10.00 -19.92
C THR A 99 8.69 9.66 -21.32
N PRO A 100 8.08 10.61 -22.07
CA PRO A 100 7.74 10.40 -23.46
C PRO A 100 8.93 9.98 -24.33
N LEU A 101 10.14 10.43 -24.01
CA LEU A 101 11.38 10.10 -24.74
C LEU A 101 12.00 8.77 -24.28
N GLN A 102 11.84 8.43 -22.99
CA GLN A 102 12.37 7.18 -22.39
C GLN A 102 11.23 6.42 -21.74
N THR A 103 10.55 5.57 -22.51
CA THR A 103 9.33 4.86 -22.06
C THR A 103 9.59 3.68 -21.12
N GLY A 104 10.85 3.28 -20.91
CA GLY A 104 11.24 2.13 -20.08
C GLY A 104 10.93 0.75 -20.67
N VAL A 105 10.39 0.66 -21.86
CA VAL A 105 10.10 -0.63 -22.51
C VAL A 105 11.41 -1.39 -22.72
N GLY A 106 11.47 -2.63 -22.19
CA GLY A 106 12.66 -3.49 -22.27
C GLY A 106 13.84 -3.02 -21.41
N LEU A 107 13.65 -2.06 -20.51
CA LEU A 107 14.73 -1.54 -19.66
C LEU A 107 15.20 -2.59 -18.65
N LEU A 108 14.28 -3.25 -17.97
CA LEU A 108 14.63 -4.32 -17.02
C LEU A 108 15.33 -5.49 -17.72
N GLU A 109 14.85 -5.88 -18.91
CA GLU A 109 15.45 -6.95 -19.71
C GLU A 109 16.90 -6.58 -20.11
N ARG A 110 17.17 -5.32 -20.47
CA ARG A 110 18.55 -4.87 -20.77
C ARG A 110 19.45 -4.87 -19.54
N LEU A 111 18.96 -4.44 -18.38
CA LEU A 111 19.69 -4.57 -17.12
C LEU A 111 19.94 -6.05 -16.77
N ALA A 112 18.98 -6.91 -16.99
CA ALA A 112 19.08 -8.33 -16.69
C ALA A 112 20.10 -9.07 -17.56
N LEU A 113 20.44 -8.57 -18.76
CA LEU A 113 21.44 -9.22 -19.66
C LEU A 113 22.81 -9.43 -19.00
N ARG A 114 23.16 -8.64 -17.98
CA ARG A 114 24.43 -8.71 -17.26
C ARG A 114 24.28 -9.11 -15.81
N ALA A 115 23.06 -9.37 -15.35
CA ALA A 115 22.80 -9.77 -13.97
C ALA A 115 22.98 -11.29 -13.78
N CYS A 116 23.36 -11.70 -12.58
CA CYS A 116 23.34 -13.10 -12.16
C CYS A 116 21.92 -13.60 -11.91
N ALA A 117 21.11 -12.75 -11.30
CA ALA A 117 19.70 -12.99 -10.96
C ALA A 117 18.95 -11.66 -10.82
N VAL A 118 17.64 -11.71 -10.93
CA VAL A 118 16.75 -10.59 -10.63
C VAL A 118 15.91 -10.95 -9.40
N ILE A 119 15.96 -10.10 -8.39
CA ILE A 119 15.10 -10.15 -7.22
C ILE A 119 14.10 -8.99 -7.34
N THR A 120 12.82 -9.22 -7.04
CA THR A 120 11.81 -8.16 -7.01
C THR A 120 10.86 -8.31 -5.84
N ASP A 121 9.99 -7.32 -5.63
CA ASP A 121 8.94 -7.36 -4.62
C ASP A 121 7.73 -8.14 -5.13
N SER A 122 7.14 -8.97 -4.27
CA SER A 122 5.82 -9.54 -4.51
C SER A 122 4.74 -8.57 -4.06
N PHE A 123 3.84 -8.19 -4.97
CA PHE A 123 2.67 -7.37 -4.66
C PHE A 123 1.43 -7.92 -5.39
N PRO A 124 0.29 -8.21 -4.70
CA PRO A 124 -0.72 -9.11 -5.24
C PRO A 124 -1.75 -8.44 -6.14
N THR A 125 -1.62 -7.14 -6.47
CA THR A 125 -2.64 -6.41 -7.23
C THR A 125 -2.06 -5.32 -8.14
N TYR A 126 -2.90 -4.80 -9.01
CA TYR A 126 -2.68 -3.64 -9.88
C TYR A 126 -1.40 -3.71 -10.72
N HIS A 127 -0.80 -2.56 -11.01
CA HIS A 127 0.35 -2.42 -11.91
C HIS A 127 1.57 -3.27 -11.52
N PRO A 128 2.03 -3.33 -10.25
CA PRO A 128 3.18 -4.16 -9.87
C PRO A 128 2.99 -5.64 -10.19
N ARG A 129 1.81 -6.22 -9.92
CA ARG A 129 1.51 -7.61 -10.31
C ARG A 129 1.58 -7.80 -11.81
N THR A 130 0.93 -6.87 -12.55
CA THR A 130 0.84 -6.98 -14.03
C THR A 130 2.21 -6.92 -14.71
N ILE A 131 3.11 -6.04 -14.22
CA ILE A 131 4.44 -5.92 -14.84
C ILE A 131 5.33 -7.13 -14.54
N VAL A 132 5.27 -7.67 -13.33
CA VAL A 132 6.01 -8.90 -12.96
C VAL A 132 5.56 -10.07 -13.83
N GLU A 133 4.25 -10.28 -13.97
CA GLU A 133 3.70 -11.33 -14.84
C GLU A 133 4.11 -11.19 -16.32
N ARG A 134 4.24 -9.95 -16.82
CA ARG A 134 4.69 -9.70 -18.20
C ARG A 134 6.17 -9.96 -18.42
N VAL A 135 6.98 -9.74 -17.40
CA VAL A 135 8.44 -9.82 -17.50
C VAL A 135 8.95 -11.23 -17.26
N LYS A 136 8.27 -12.02 -16.41
CA LYS A 136 8.75 -13.35 -16.00
C LYS A 136 9.09 -14.29 -17.14
N GLU A 137 8.34 -14.21 -18.26
CA GLU A 137 8.54 -15.04 -19.44
C GLU A 137 9.65 -14.53 -20.39
N ARG A 138 10.18 -13.32 -20.13
CA ARG A 138 11.19 -12.66 -20.96
C ARG A 138 12.58 -12.71 -20.37
N LEU A 139 12.70 -13.07 -19.09
CA LEU A 139 13.98 -13.18 -18.40
C LEU A 139 14.53 -14.60 -18.51
N ASN A 140 15.75 -14.73 -19.03
CA ASN A 140 16.46 -16.00 -19.22
C ASN A 140 17.46 -16.28 -18.10
N LEU A 141 17.27 -15.71 -16.91
CA LEU A 141 18.05 -15.93 -15.72
C LEU A 141 17.10 -16.05 -14.51
N ARG A 142 17.62 -16.50 -13.37
CA ARG A 142 16.84 -16.65 -12.13
C ARG A 142 16.08 -15.37 -11.80
N PHE A 143 14.77 -15.50 -11.60
CA PHE A 143 13.87 -14.40 -11.23
C PHE A 143 13.06 -14.80 -10.00
N GLU A 144 13.20 -14.05 -8.91
CA GLU A 144 12.53 -14.29 -7.63
C GLU A 144 11.70 -13.07 -7.23
N ALA A 145 10.47 -13.30 -6.75
CA ALA A 145 9.66 -12.29 -6.08
C ALA A 145 9.62 -12.56 -4.57
N VAL A 146 9.79 -11.52 -3.76
CA VAL A 146 9.87 -11.64 -2.30
C VAL A 146 8.75 -10.87 -1.63
N ASP A 147 8.00 -11.55 -0.76
CA ASP A 147 6.88 -10.98 -0.01
C ASP A 147 7.36 -10.18 1.20
N GLY A 148 7.20 -8.85 1.13
CA GLY A 148 7.49 -7.89 2.21
C GLY A 148 6.25 -7.14 2.72
N ASN A 149 5.03 -7.68 2.48
CA ASN A 149 3.79 -6.95 2.70
C ASN A 149 3.26 -6.98 4.13
N GLY A 150 3.62 -7.97 4.92
CA GLY A 150 3.12 -8.15 6.28
C GLY A 150 4.01 -9.01 7.17
N ILE A 151 3.58 -9.22 8.41
CA ILE A 151 4.23 -10.14 9.35
C ILE A 151 4.14 -11.57 8.82
N LEU A 152 2.94 -11.96 8.35
CA LEU A 152 2.73 -13.26 7.75
C LEU A 152 3.00 -13.17 6.23
N PRO A 153 3.67 -14.17 5.64
CA PRO A 153 3.66 -14.33 4.19
C PRO A 153 2.24 -14.45 3.66
N MET A 154 1.93 -13.80 2.53
CA MET A 154 0.59 -13.87 1.92
C MET A 154 0.16 -15.32 1.62
N SER A 155 1.12 -16.18 1.31
CA SER A 155 0.94 -17.62 1.02
C SER A 155 0.64 -18.47 2.25
N SER A 156 0.96 -18.00 3.47
CA SER A 156 0.94 -18.80 4.70
C SER A 156 -0.38 -19.52 4.97
N GLY A 157 -1.51 -18.92 4.60
CA GLY A 157 -2.85 -19.47 4.82
C GLY A 157 -3.31 -20.54 3.82
N GLN A 158 -2.58 -20.74 2.72
CA GLN A 158 -2.87 -21.68 1.63
C GLN A 158 -4.27 -21.49 0.97
N LYS A 159 -5.02 -20.47 1.33
CA LYS A 159 -6.36 -20.13 0.80
C LYS A 159 -6.76 -18.71 1.12
N ALA A 160 -7.75 -18.19 0.36
CA ALA A 160 -8.42 -16.93 0.71
C ALA A 160 -9.35 -17.14 1.92
N TYR A 161 -9.21 -16.31 2.95
CA TYR A 161 -10.11 -16.35 4.11
C TYR A 161 -11.37 -15.52 3.88
N PRO A 162 -12.57 -16.08 4.16
CA PRO A 162 -13.83 -15.39 3.88
C PRO A 162 -14.18 -14.30 4.93
N THR A 163 -13.63 -14.39 6.15
CA THR A 163 -13.94 -13.48 7.26
C THR A 163 -12.70 -13.14 8.09
N ALA A 164 -12.70 -11.96 8.71
CA ALA A 164 -11.65 -11.58 9.64
C ALA A 164 -11.53 -12.52 10.87
N HIS A 165 -12.64 -13.13 11.32
CA HIS A 165 -12.58 -14.10 12.42
C HIS A 165 -11.76 -15.34 12.02
N ALA A 166 -12.03 -15.89 10.82
CA ALA A 166 -11.28 -17.05 10.33
C ALA A 166 -9.79 -16.73 10.12
N PHE A 167 -9.48 -15.58 9.55
CA PHE A 167 -8.10 -15.14 9.34
C PHE A 167 -7.38 -14.83 10.67
N ARG A 168 -8.05 -14.20 11.63
CA ARG A 168 -7.49 -13.94 12.97
C ARG A 168 -7.08 -15.24 13.68
N ARG A 169 -7.86 -16.30 13.53
CA ARG A 169 -7.46 -17.60 14.08
C ARG A 169 -6.17 -18.11 13.45
N HIS A 170 -6.02 -17.94 12.12
CA HIS A 170 -4.77 -18.29 11.44
C HIS A 170 -3.60 -17.42 11.93
N VAL A 171 -3.80 -16.10 12.05
CA VAL A 171 -2.79 -15.19 12.64
C VAL A 171 -2.38 -15.66 14.03
N HIS A 172 -3.34 -15.96 14.91
CA HIS A 172 -3.06 -16.39 16.27
C HIS A 172 -2.32 -17.73 16.34
N ASP A 173 -2.53 -18.62 15.35
CA ASP A 173 -1.87 -19.93 15.29
C ASP A 173 -0.42 -19.84 14.81
N THR A 174 -0.07 -18.82 14.01
CA THR A 174 1.20 -18.77 13.27
C THR A 174 2.06 -17.55 13.59
N PHE A 175 1.51 -16.52 14.26
CA PHE A 175 2.21 -15.26 14.48
C PHE A 175 3.56 -15.42 15.19
N ALA A 176 3.64 -16.24 16.23
CA ALA A 176 4.87 -16.44 17.00
C ALA A 176 6.01 -16.99 16.14
N ASP A 177 5.69 -17.89 15.21
CA ASP A 177 6.67 -18.50 14.30
C ASP A 177 7.22 -17.46 13.34
N TYR A 178 6.35 -16.65 12.72
CA TYR A 178 6.77 -15.57 11.80
C TYR A 178 7.43 -14.40 12.50
N TRP A 179 7.04 -14.10 13.75
CA TRP A 179 7.69 -13.09 14.57
C TRP A 179 9.18 -13.39 14.79
N ASN A 180 9.52 -14.66 14.95
CA ASN A 180 10.90 -15.10 15.09
C ASN A 180 11.70 -15.09 13.77
N GLN A 181 11.04 -14.87 12.62
CA GLN A 181 11.61 -14.87 11.28
C GLN A 181 11.50 -13.51 10.57
N LEU A 182 11.34 -12.43 11.33
CA LEU A 182 11.26 -11.09 10.73
C LEU A 182 12.55 -10.74 9.98
N PRO A 183 12.44 -9.95 8.89
CA PRO A 183 13.62 -9.43 8.21
C PRO A 183 14.43 -8.52 9.12
N GLU A 184 15.70 -8.38 8.80
CA GLU A 184 16.58 -7.45 9.51
C GLU A 184 16.08 -6.00 9.36
N GLU A 185 16.26 -5.19 10.42
CA GLU A 185 15.96 -3.76 10.37
C GLU A 185 16.77 -3.08 9.28
N MET A 186 18.08 -3.41 9.20
CA MET A 186 18.99 -2.95 8.17
C MET A 186 19.58 -4.16 7.41
N PRO A 187 19.04 -4.50 6.24
CA PRO A 187 19.49 -5.66 5.48
C PRO A 187 20.90 -5.55 4.89
N ILE A 188 21.43 -4.32 4.78
CA ILE A 188 22.78 -4.07 4.24
C ILE A 188 23.76 -4.07 5.41
N PRO A 189 24.68 -5.02 5.52
CA PRO A 189 25.70 -5.03 6.57
C PRO A 189 26.58 -3.78 6.50
N SER A 190 27.23 -3.42 7.61
CA SER A 190 28.18 -2.31 7.63
C SER A 190 29.52 -2.64 6.94
N ASP A 191 29.89 -3.92 6.97
CA ASP A 191 31.09 -4.44 6.30
C ASP A 191 30.63 -5.37 5.15
N HIS A 192 30.71 -4.85 3.93
CA HIS A 192 30.29 -5.56 2.73
C HIS A 192 31.11 -5.14 1.50
N ASN A 193 31.14 -6.01 0.49
CA ASN A 193 31.71 -5.76 -0.82
C ASN A 193 30.63 -5.80 -1.91
N LEU A 194 29.60 -4.96 -1.77
CA LEU A 194 28.44 -4.91 -2.68
C LEU A 194 28.50 -3.76 -3.68
N TRP A 195 29.57 -2.95 -3.62
CA TRP A 195 29.76 -1.80 -4.48
C TRP A 195 30.07 -2.22 -5.92
N ILE A 196 29.49 -1.50 -6.87
CA ILE A 196 29.85 -1.60 -8.30
C ILE A 196 30.80 -0.45 -8.62
N GLU A 197 32.00 -0.77 -9.09
CA GLU A 197 33.01 0.20 -9.49
C GLU A 197 32.53 1.10 -10.64
N ASP A 198 33.05 2.32 -10.69
CA ASP A 198 32.58 3.36 -11.63
C ASP A 198 32.65 2.91 -13.09
N GLU A 199 33.75 2.26 -13.51
CA GLU A 199 33.92 1.78 -14.89
C GLU A 199 32.84 0.76 -15.26
N LEU A 200 32.57 -0.21 -14.38
CA LEU A 200 31.54 -1.22 -14.57
C LEU A 200 30.15 -0.56 -14.58
N PHE A 201 29.88 0.38 -13.67
CA PHE A 201 28.61 1.08 -13.59
C PHE A 201 28.32 1.88 -14.89
N GLN A 202 29.30 2.64 -15.40
CA GLN A 202 29.15 3.35 -16.66
C GLN A 202 28.90 2.39 -17.84
N SER A 203 29.60 1.26 -17.87
CA SER A 203 29.38 0.21 -18.88
C SER A 203 27.96 -0.39 -18.81
N ILE A 204 27.41 -0.57 -17.58
CA ILE A 204 26.02 -1.03 -17.37
C ILE A 204 25.02 0.01 -17.92
N LEU A 205 25.18 1.29 -17.58
CA LEU A 205 24.31 2.36 -18.07
C LEU A 205 24.31 2.43 -19.60
N GLN A 206 25.49 2.37 -20.21
CA GLN A 206 25.64 2.41 -21.66
C GLN A 206 24.97 1.21 -22.34
N SER A 207 25.27 -0.01 -21.89
CA SER A 207 24.71 -1.25 -22.47
C SER A 207 23.18 -1.33 -22.30
N SER A 208 22.67 -0.80 -21.19
CA SER A 208 21.25 -0.74 -20.88
C SER A 208 20.53 0.45 -21.52
N LYS A 209 21.29 1.36 -22.17
CA LYS A 209 20.76 2.61 -22.76
C LYS A 209 20.00 3.47 -21.72
N ILE A 210 20.58 3.59 -20.52
CA ILE A 210 20.06 4.43 -19.45
C ILE A 210 20.77 5.77 -19.49
N GLU A 211 19.99 6.84 -19.65
CA GLU A 211 20.46 8.20 -19.49
C GLU A 211 19.98 8.71 -18.13
N LEU A 212 20.90 9.06 -17.23
CA LEU A 212 20.55 9.60 -15.91
C LEU A 212 20.41 11.12 -15.91
N THR A 213 20.94 11.81 -16.92
CA THR A 213 20.88 13.28 -17.04
C THR A 213 19.46 13.86 -16.83
N PRO A 214 18.37 13.27 -17.36
CA PRO A 214 17.02 13.77 -17.09
C PRO A 214 16.61 13.71 -15.61
N PHE A 215 17.32 12.94 -14.81
CA PHE A 215 17.01 12.70 -13.39
C PHE A 215 18.01 13.31 -12.42
N GLU A 216 19.07 13.97 -12.90
CA GLU A 216 20.09 14.62 -12.06
C GLU A 216 19.53 15.61 -11.05
N TRP A 217 18.37 16.20 -11.33
CA TRP A 217 17.67 17.05 -10.39
C TRP A 217 17.28 16.32 -9.09
N MET A 218 17.04 15.00 -9.13
CA MET A 218 16.75 14.21 -7.92
C MET A 218 17.94 14.19 -6.98
N TRP A 219 19.16 14.04 -7.51
CA TRP A 219 20.38 14.13 -6.70
C TRP A 219 20.60 15.52 -6.14
N ARG A 220 20.31 16.58 -6.91
CA ARG A 220 20.38 17.94 -6.38
C ARG A 220 19.40 18.17 -5.23
N VAL A 221 18.19 17.64 -5.32
CA VAL A 221 17.20 17.69 -4.23
C VAL A 221 17.64 16.82 -3.06
N ALA A 222 18.20 15.65 -3.31
CA ALA A 222 18.77 14.78 -2.27
C ALA A 222 19.88 15.47 -1.47
N GLN A 223 20.63 16.39 -2.09
CA GLN A 223 21.67 17.19 -1.45
C GLN A 223 21.16 18.50 -0.81
N GLY A 224 19.84 18.71 -0.70
CA GLY A 224 19.21 19.86 -0.04
C GLY A 224 18.55 20.90 -0.96
N GLY A 225 18.47 20.62 -2.25
CA GLY A 225 17.73 21.45 -3.20
C GLY A 225 16.20 21.32 -3.06
N SER A 226 15.43 22.18 -3.73
CA SER A 226 13.96 22.09 -3.80
C SER A 226 13.50 21.34 -5.05
N ILE A 227 12.37 20.62 -4.94
CA ILE A 227 11.70 20.03 -6.10
C ILE A 227 11.06 21.16 -6.91
N GLY A 228 11.60 21.43 -8.10
CA GLY A 228 10.98 22.36 -9.04
C GLY A 228 9.73 21.73 -9.69
N THR A 229 8.65 22.52 -9.82
CA THR A 229 7.40 22.10 -10.50
C THR A 229 7.60 21.68 -11.95
N MET A 230 8.66 22.15 -12.61
CA MET A 230 8.97 21.86 -14.03
C MET A 230 9.32 20.39 -14.31
N ALA A 231 9.75 19.61 -13.30
CA ALA A 231 10.17 18.22 -13.52
C ALA A 231 9.00 17.27 -13.87
N LEU A 232 7.78 17.58 -13.41
CA LEU A 232 6.59 16.76 -13.64
C LEU A 232 5.81 17.20 -14.88
N SER A 233 5.85 18.48 -15.25
CA SER A 233 5.09 19.05 -16.37
C SER A 233 5.42 18.46 -17.74
N ALA A 234 6.56 17.77 -17.87
CA ALA A 234 6.98 17.08 -19.09
C ALA A 234 6.51 15.62 -19.16
N LEU A 235 5.84 15.10 -18.11
CA LEU A 235 5.36 13.74 -18.06
C LEU A 235 3.95 13.65 -18.65
N ASP A 236 3.65 12.52 -19.28
CA ASP A 236 2.29 12.19 -19.78
C ASP A 236 1.49 11.54 -18.65
N ILE A 237 0.91 12.37 -17.78
CA ILE A 237 0.14 11.97 -16.58
C ILE A 237 -1.03 12.92 -16.34
N ASP A 238 -1.95 12.57 -15.43
CA ASP A 238 -3.06 13.45 -15.03
C ASP A 238 -2.57 14.58 -14.11
N HIS A 239 -2.44 15.80 -14.68
CA HIS A 239 -2.04 17.02 -13.97
C HIS A 239 -3.17 17.69 -13.18
N GLU A 240 -4.43 17.25 -13.35
CA GLU A 240 -5.56 17.75 -12.56
C GLU A 240 -5.54 17.20 -11.13
N VAL A 241 -5.00 16.00 -10.95
CA VAL A 241 -4.85 15.35 -9.64
C VAL A 241 -3.54 15.77 -8.99
N THR A 242 -3.54 16.98 -8.42
CA THR A 242 -2.35 17.63 -7.85
C THR A 242 -1.86 16.98 -6.55
N ALA A 243 -0.56 17.09 -6.27
CA ALA A 243 0.05 16.60 -5.03
C ALA A 243 -0.33 17.50 -3.84
N PRO A 244 -0.85 16.94 -2.72
CA PRO A 244 -1.15 17.71 -1.53
C PRO A 244 0.14 18.11 -0.80
N GLN A 245 0.21 19.35 -0.32
CA GLN A 245 1.37 19.83 0.45
C GLN A 245 1.47 19.19 1.84
N SER A 246 0.32 18.82 2.43
CA SER A 246 0.21 18.27 3.79
C SER A 246 0.61 16.80 3.92
N ILE A 247 0.72 16.07 2.80
CA ILE A 247 1.08 14.64 2.79
C ILE A 247 2.19 14.43 1.78
N GLN A 248 3.39 14.22 2.28
CA GLN A 248 4.59 14.03 1.47
C GLN A 248 5.12 12.60 1.58
N GLY A 249 5.65 12.07 0.49
CA GLY A 249 6.27 10.75 0.45
C GLY A 249 7.58 10.68 1.22
N GLY A 250 8.15 9.48 1.24
CA GLY A 250 9.41 9.18 1.91
C GLY A 250 9.25 8.69 3.36
N ARG A 251 10.27 7.98 3.84
CA ARG A 251 10.28 7.39 5.18
C ARG A 251 10.34 8.44 6.28
N THR A 252 11.08 9.54 6.09
CA THR A 252 11.17 10.63 7.06
C THR A 252 9.78 11.18 7.39
N ASN A 253 8.96 11.46 6.38
CA ASN A 253 7.59 11.94 6.58
C ASN A 253 6.68 10.87 7.20
N ALA A 254 6.87 9.59 6.85
CA ALA A 254 6.19 8.49 7.53
C ALA A 254 6.52 8.46 9.02
N MET A 255 7.78 8.64 9.41
CA MET A 255 8.23 8.65 10.81
C MET A 255 7.73 9.89 11.57
N LEU A 256 7.70 11.07 10.93
CA LEU A 256 7.07 12.27 11.51
C LEU A 256 5.60 12.05 11.83
N ARG A 257 4.94 11.16 11.08
CA ARG A 257 3.55 10.77 11.33
C ARG A 257 3.43 9.64 12.36
N LEU A 258 4.30 8.64 12.30
CA LEU A 258 4.29 7.48 13.20
C LEU A 258 4.61 7.86 14.64
N ASN A 259 5.64 8.65 14.88
CA ASN A 259 6.14 8.93 16.23
C ASN A 259 5.08 9.61 17.14
N PRO A 260 4.34 10.66 16.72
CA PRO A 260 3.25 11.22 17.53
C PRO A 260 2.13 10.20 17.77
N PHE A 261 1.83 9.35 16.79
CA PHE A 261 0.83 8.29 16.97
C PHE A 261 1.25 7.29 18.03
N LEU A 262 2.51 6.82 18.03
CA LEU A 262 3.02 5.91 19.05
C LEU A 262 3.06 6.55 20.45
N ASN A 263 3.30 7.86 20.55
CA ASN A 263 3.46 8.57 21.82
C ASN A 263 2.12 8.98 22.48
N ASP A 264 1.05 9.24 21.70
CA ASP A 264 -0.27 9.69 22.22
C ASP A 264 -1.43 8.93 21.59
N GLY A 265 -1.46 8.82 20.26
CA GLY A 265 -2.61 8.30 19.54
C GLY A 265 -2.89 6.83 19.82
N LEU A 266 -1.85 6.02 19.95
CA LEU A 266 -1.98 4.57 20.13
C LEU A 266 -2.70 4.22 21.43
N ASP A 267 -2.39 4.91 22.54
CA ASP A 267 -2.94 4.62 23.88
C ASP A 267 -4.45 4.94 23.98
N ARG A 268 -4.98 5.75 23.10
CA ARG A 268 -6.42 6.09 23.03
C ARG A 268 -7.09 5.63 21.72
N TYR A 269 -6.38 4.81 20.93
CA TYR A 269 -6.86 4.37 19.61
C TYR A 269 -8.25 3.72 19.65
N HIS A 270 -8.51 2.85 20.61
CA HIS A 270 -9.78 2.12 20.74
C HIS A 270 -11.00 3.04 20.95
N LEU A 271 -10.82 4.19 21.61
CA LEU A 271 -11.87 5.18 21.88
C LEU A 271 -11.99 6.22 20.77
N ASP A 272 -10.85 6.77 20.32
CA ASP A 272 -10.81 7.99 19.53
C ASP A 272 -10.55 7.79 18.03
N ARG A 273 -10.34 6.54 17.56
CA ARG A 273 -10.11 6.27 16.12
C ARG A 273 -11.21 6.75 15.18
N ASN A 274 -12.43 6.93 15.68
CA ASN A 274 -13.58 7.44 14.91
C ASN A 274 -13.91 8.91 15.24
N SER A 275 -13.16 9.56 16.11
CA SER A 275 -13.37 10.96 16.50
C SER A 275 -13.03 11.91 15.34
N PHE A 276 -13.88 12.92 15.09
CA PHE A 276 -13.58 14.02 14.16
C PHE A 276 -12.92 15.21 14.84
N VAL A 277 -12.98 15.28 16.18
CA VAL A 277 -12.42 16.40 16.97
C VAL A 277 -10.95 16.15 17.32
N LYS A 278 -10.64 14.96 17.86
CA LYS A 278 -9.27 14.55 18.20
C LYS A 278 -9.05 13.10 17.75
N PRO A 279 -8.89 12.86 16.44
CA PRO A 279 -8.75 11.50 15.92
C PRO A 279 -7.44 10.85 16.41
N ALA A 280 -7.56 9.59 16.85
CA ALA A 280 -6.42 8.77 17.24
C ALA A 280 -6.18 7.71 16.16
N VAL A 281 -5.74 8.14 14.97
CA VAL A 281 -5.44 7.25 13.83
C VAL A 281 -3.99 7.43 13.39
N SER A 282 -3.38 6.36 12.91
CA SER A 282 -2.00 6.44 12.41
C SER A 282 -1.88 7.25 11.13
N GLY A 283 -2.88 7.16 10.23
CA GLY A 283 -2.86 7.83 8.92
C GLY A 283 -1.74 7.35 7.99
N LEU A 284 -1.17 6.16 8.22
CA LEU A 284 0.04 5.66 7.53
C LEU A 284 -0.25 4.91 6.23
N SER A 285 -1.51 4.73 5.84
CA SER A 285 -1.86 3.94 4.65
C SER A 285 -1.19 4.37 3.35
N PRO A 286 -0.94 5.68 3.05
CA PRO A 286 -0.19 6.07 1.86
C PRO A 286 1.25 5.53 1.85
N TRP A 287 1.95 5.64 2.98
CA TRP A 287 3.35 5.17 3.07
C TRP A 287 3.46 3.64 3.07
N PHE A 288 2.46 2.93 3.60
CA PHE A 288 2.38 1.47 3.48
C PHE A 288 2.13 1.04 2.03
N HIS A 289 1.22 1.74 1.33
CA HIS A 289 0.88 1.44 -0.06
C HIS A 289 2.09 1.59 -0.99
N PHE A 290 2.81 2.71 -0.87
CA PHE A 290 4.00 2.97 -1.69
C PHE A 290 5.28 2.33 -1.15
N GLY A 291 5.23 1.65 0.00
CA GLY A 291 6.35 0.92 0.55
C GLY A 291 7.43 1.77 1.21
N HIS A 292 7.17 3.06 1.48
CA HIS A 292 8.10 3.95 2.18
C HIS A 292 8.26 3.61 3.67
N LEU A 293 7.28 2.91 4.24
CA LEU A 293 7.30 2.40 5.61
C LEU A 293 6.83 0.94 5.62
N SER A 294 7.52 0.09 6.38
CA SER A 294 7.13 -1.30 6.58
C SER A 294 6.07 -1.43 7.66
N THR A 295 5.03 -2.24 7.40
CA THR A 295 4.10 -2.65 8.49
C THR A 295 4.80 -3.54 9.50
N ILE A 296 5.79 -4.32 9.08
CA ILE A 296 6.66 -5.12 9.97
C ILE A 296 7.37 -4.20 10.96
N GLU A 297 7.97 -3.09 10.49
CA GLU A 297 8.61 -2.08 11.34
C GLU A 297 7.65 -1.50 12.38
N VAL A 298 6.43 -1.11 11.96
CA VAL A 298 5.46 -0.51 12.88
C VAL A 298 5.02 -1.50 13.96
N VAL A 299 4.73 -2.75 13.58
CA VAL A 299 4.40 -3.80 14.56
C VAL A 299 5.58 -4.09 15.49
N HIS A 300 6.80 -4.17 14.94
CA HIS A 300 8.02 -4.38 15.72
C HIS A 300 8.20 -3.28 16.78
N ARG A 301 8.13 -2.01 16.39
CA ARG A 301 8.25 -0.87 17.30
C ARG A 301 7.18 -0.83 18.40
N ILE A 302 5.94 -1.24 18.07
CA ILE A 302 4.86 -1.33 19.06
C ILE A 302 5.15 -2.43 20.06
N LEU A 303 5.49 -3.62 19.60
CA LEU A 303 5.73 -4.77 20.47
C LEU A 303 7.00 -4.60 21.32
N GLU A 304 8.04 -3.95 20.77
CA GLU A 304 9.26 -3.58 21.49
C GLU A 304 8.95 -2.54 22.59
N ARG A 305 8.18 -1.49 22.27
CA ARG A 305 7.72 -0.48 23.25
C ARG A 305 7.01 -1.12 24.46
N GLU A 306 6.18 -2.13 24.18
CA GLU A 306 5.40 -2.85 25.21
C GLU A 306 6.22 -3.95 25.92
N GLY A 307 7.48 -4.17 25.56
CA GLY A 307 8.28 -5.28 26.07
C GLY A 307 7.69 -6.66 25.78
N TRP A 308 6.92 -6.76 24.67
CA TRP A 308 6.17 -7.95 24.34
C TRP A 308 7.08 -9.09 23.87
N ASN A 309 6.70 -10.30 24.24
CA ASN A 309 7.29 -11.52 23.72
C ASN A 309 6.23 -12.64 23.64
N PRO A 310 6.46 -13.71 22.86
CA PRO A 310 5.47 -14.76 22.65
C PRO A 310 4.93 -15.46 23.89
N THR A 311 5.61 -15.38 25.04
CA THR A 311 5.12 -15.99 26.29
C THR A 311 3.95 -15.21 26.91
N MET A 312 3.69 -13.97 26.46
CA MET A 312 2.56 -13.17 26.90
C MET A 312 1.23 -13.57 26.19
N ILE A 313 1.29 -14.43 25.17
CA ILE A 313 0.11 -14.86 24.42
C ILE A 313 -0.85 -15.66 25.30
N ASP A 314 -2.10 -15.21 25.37
CA ASP A 314 -3.20 -15.99 25.98
C ASP A 314 -3.89 -16.85 24.91
N SER A 315 -3.47 -18.11 24.79
CA SER A 315 -4.02 -19.06 23.83
C SER A 315 -5.52 -19.35 24.03
N SER A 316 -6.07 -19.13 25.23
CA SER A 316 -7.51 -19.28 25.51
C SER A 316 -8.36 -18.26 24.74
N ARG A 317 -7.76 -17.15 24.33
CA ARG A 317 -8.37 -16.07 23.55
C ARG A 317 -8.20 -16.20 22.03
N ARG A 318 -7.80 -17.40 21.56
CA ARG A 318 -7.63 -17.65 20.12
C ARG A 318 -8.85 -17.24 19.29
N GLY A 319 -8.65 -16.37 18.31
CA GLY A 319 -9.70 -15.81 17.44
C GLY A 319 -10.45 -14.62 18.03
N SER A 320 -10.22 -14.25 19.29
CA SER A 320 -10.79 -13.04 19.90
C SER A 320 -10.14 -11.77 19.36
N ARG A 321 -10.89 -10.66 19.38
CA ARG A 321 -10.38 -9.35 18.97
C ARG A 321 -9.48 -8.69 20.01
N SER A 322 -9.55 -9.14 21.25
CA SER A 322 -8.80 -8.61 22.38
C SER A 322 -8.46 -9.71 23.39
N GLY A 323 -7.42 -9.48 24.16
CA GLY A 323 -6.94 -10.36 25.22
C GLY A 323 -6.02 -11.48 24.74
N TRP A 324 -5.77 -11.63 23.44
CA TRP A 324 -4.87 -12.66 22.92
C TRP A 324 -3.40 -12.27 23.03
N TRP A 325 -3.08 -11.00 22.76
CA TRP A 325 -1.70 -10.50 22.80
C TRP A 325 -1.15 -10.37 24.23
N GLY A 326 -2.04 -10.33 25.26
CA GLY A 326 -1.66 -9.99 26.63
C GLY A 326 -1.26 -8.51 26.80
N LEU A 327 -1.78 -7.63 25.93
CA LEU A 327 -1.48 -6.21 25.87
C LEU A 327 -2.71 -5.35 26.23
N PRO A 328 -2.52 -4.05 26.55
CA PRO A 328 -3.64 -3.13 26.75
C PRO A 328 -4.58 -3.08 25.54
N GLU A 329 -5.87 -2.89 25.79
CA GLU A 329 -6.92 -2.88 24.76
C GLU A 329 -6.65 -1.93 23.58
N PRO A 330 -6.16 -0.68 23.78
CA PRO A 330 -5.85 0.20 22.64
C PRO A 330 -4.81 -0.38 21.70
N ILE A 331 -3.77 -1.00 22.25
CA ILE A 331 -2.69 -1.64 21.48
C ILE A 331 -3.25 -2.81 20.67
N GLU A 332 -3.99 -3.73 21.32
CA GLU A 332 -4.60 -4.87 20.66
C GLU A 332 -5.60 -4.44 19.57
N ALA A 333 -6.36 -3.36 19.81
CA ALA A 333 -7.28 -2.81 18.83
C ALA A 333 -6.55 -2.30 17.57
N PHE A 334 -5.35 -1.73 17.70
CA PHE A 334 -4.55 -1.31 16.55
C PHE A 334 -3.87 -2.50 15.87
N LEU A 335 -3.31 -3.44 16.63
CA LEU A 335 -2.72 -4.68 16.09
C LEU A 335 -3.75 -5.48 15.29
N ASP A 336 -5.01 -5.55 15.74
CA ASP A 336 -6.09 -6.18 14.97
C ASP A 336 -6.31 -5.51 13.61
N GLN A 337 -6.11 -4.20 13.48
CA GLN A 337 -6.24 -3.50 12.20
C GLN A 337 -5.04 -3.75 11.28
N ILE A 338 -3.81 -3.61 11.81
CA ILE A 338 -2.61 -3.65 10.97
C ILE A 338 -2.19 -5.10 10.63
N VAL A 339 -2.41 -6.06 11.52
CA VAL A 339 -2.08 -7.49 11.29
C VAL A 339 -3.29 -8.25 10.76
N THR A 340 -4.44 -8.23 11.45
CA THR A 340 -5.57 -9.05 11.00
C THR A 340 -6.26 -8.48 9.76
N TRP A 341 -6.76 -7.24 9.84
CA TRP A 341 -7.58 -6.70 8.75
C TRP A 341 -6.77 -6.36 7.51
N ARG A 342 -5.61 -5.74 7.70
CA ARG A 342 -4.75 -5.39 6.56
C ARG A 342 -4.23 -6.65 5.85
N GLU A 343 -3.70 -7.60 6.60
CA GLU A 343 -3.13 -8.81 5.98
C GLU A 343 -4.20 -9.75 5.41
N LEU A 344 -5.45 -9.71 5.93
CA LEU A 344 -6.59 -10.36 5.28
C LEU A 344 -6.81 -9.85 3.86
N GLY A 345 -6.69 -8.54 3.63
CA GLY A 345 -6.82 -7.94 2.30
C GLY A 345 -5.73 -8.45 1.34
N PHE A 346 -4.49 -8.52 1.82
CA PHE A 346 -3.36 -9.06 1.05
C PHE A 346 -3.51 -10.56 0.77
N ASN A 347 -3.87 -11.36 1.77
CA ASN A 347 -4.19 -12.77 1.60
C ASN A 347 -5.30 -12.98 0.57
N PHE A 348 -6.38 -12.20 0.65
CA PHE A 348 -7.49 -12.33 -0.28
C PHE A 348 -7.07 -12.01 -1.72
N ALA A 349 -6.31 -10.94 -1.93
CA ALA A 349 -5.81 -10.55 -3.25
C ALA A 349 -4.81 -11.56 -3.83
N HIS A 350 -3.98 -12.17 -2.99
CA HIS A 350 -3.03 -13.22 -3.39
C HIS A 350 -3.76 -14.45 -3.96
N PHE A 351 -4.78 -14.96 -3.26
CA PHE A 351 -5.48 -16.19 -3.63
C PHE A 351 -6.65 -16.00 -4.59
N ARG A 352 -7.17 -14.77 -4.78
CA ARG A 352 -8.37 -14.49 -5.58
C ARG A 352 -8.05 -13.54 -6.74
N LYS A 353 -8.05 -14.06 -7.96
CA LYS A 353 -7.84 -13.26 -9.18
C LYS A 353 -8.97 -12.23 -9.40
N ASP A 354 -10.17 -12.53 -8.91
CA ASP A 354 -11.35 -11.67 -8.99
C ASP A 354 -11.51 -10.68 -7.82
N HIS A 355 -10.46 -10.46 -7.02
CA HIS A 355 -10.52 -9.61 -5.83
C HIS A 355 -10.91 -8.15 -6.12
N THR A 356 -10.74 -7.69 -7.36
CA THR A 356 -11.18 -6.35 -7.86
C THR A 356 -12.54 -6.38 -8.55
N SER A 357 -13.30 -7.46 -8.44
CA SER A 357 -14.60 -7.64 -9.10
C SER A 357 -15.71 -7.89 -8.08
N ILE A 358 -16.93 -7.48 -8.44
CA ILE A 358 -18.14 -7.78 -7.67
C ILE A 358 -18.41 -9.29 -7.55
N THR A 359 -17.86 -10.11 -8.44
CA THR A 359 -17.95 -11.57 -8.37
C THR A 359 -17.34 -12.15 -7.12
N SER A 360 -16.46 -11.42 -6.45
CA SER A 360 -15.75 -11.83 -5.24
C SER A 360 -16.54 -11.67 -3.94
N ILE A 361 -17.70 -10.96 -3.96
CA ILE A 361 -18.54 -10.87 -2.75
C ILE A 361 -19.27 -12.18 -2.48
N PRO A 362 -19.67 -12.47 -1.23
CA PRO A 362 -20.32 -13.73 -0.88
C PRO A 362 -21.71 -13.86 -1.54
N ASP A 363 -22.15 -15.10 -1.79
CA ASP A 363 -23.37 -15.41 -2.52
C ASP A 363 -24.63 -14.86 -1.85
N TRP A 364 -24.65 -14.79 -0.51
CA TRP A 364 -25.77 -14.15 0.20
C TRP A 364 -25.91 -12.66 -0.13
N ALA A 365 -24.79 -11.96 -0.34
CA ALA A 365 -24.78 -10.55 -0.69
C ALA A 365 -25.17 -10.36 -2.16
N LYS A 366 -24.63 -11.16 -3.09
CA LYS A 366 -25.05 -11.16 -4.51
C LYS A 366 -26.54 -11.34 -4.64
N LYS A 367 -27.10 -12.39 -4.01
CA LYS A 367 -28.53 -12.67 -4.04
C LYS A 367 -29.36 -11.54 -3.45
N SER A 368 -28.89 -10.96 -2.34
CA SER A 368 -29.59 -9.87 -1.68
C SER A 368 -29.62 -8.60 -2.53
N LEU A 369 -28.48 -8.21 -3.11
CA LEU A 369 -28.39 -7.04 -3.98
C LEU A 369 -29.17 -7.23 -5.29
N GLU A 370 -29.22 -8.45 -5.83
CA GLU A 370 -29.99 -8.75 -7.03
C GLU A 370 -31.51 -8.64 -6.81
N ILE A 371 -32.02 -9.10 -5.66
CA ILE A 371 -33.46 -8.94 -5.31
C ILE A 371 -33.83 -7.45 -5.25
N HIS A 372 -32.93 -6.59 -4.79
CA HIS A 372 -33.14 -5.15 -4.63
C HIS A 372 -32.62 -4.29 -5.78
N ARG A 373 -32.26 -4.91 -6.92
CA ARG A 373 -31.66 -4.23 -8.07
C ARG A 373 -32.55 -3.12 -8.63
N ASN A 374 -33.85 -3.35 -8.70
CA ASN A 374 -34.84 -2.44 -9.30
C ASN A 374 -35.51 -1.53 -8.29
N ASP A 375 -35.06 -1.50 -7.06
CA ASP A 375 -35.60 -0.58 -6.06
C ASP A 375 -35.37 0.89 -6.48
N PRO A 376 -36.36 1.79 -6.24
CA PRO A 376 -36.20 3.22 -6.55
C PRO A 376 -35.00 3.82 -5.84
N ARG A 377 -34.19 4.60 -6.58
CA ARG A 377 -32.97 5.23 -6.09
C ARG A 377 -32.95 6.72 -6.36
N PRO A 378 -32.42 7.55 -5.43
CA PRO A 378 -31.98 8.90 -5.79
C PRO A 378 -30.88 8.77 -6.85
N ALA A 379 -30.98 9.54 -7.94
CA ALA A 379 -30.04 9.45 -9.04
C ALA A 379 -29.06 10.63 -9.03
N TYR A 380 -27.76 10.32 -8.99
CA TYR A 380 -26.66 11.24 -9.28
C TYR A 380 -25.82 10.68 -10.40
N THR A 381 -25.15 11.56 -11.17
CA THR A 381 -24.15 11.14 -12.16
C THR A 381 -22.79 10.94 -11.50
N PHE A 382 -21.89 10.26 -12.19
CA PHE A 382 -20.51 10.08 -11.71
C PHE A 382 -19.81 11.44 -11.49
N GLU A 383 -19.99 12.38 -12.41
CA GLU A 383 -19.41 13.72 -12.36
C GLU A 383 -19.92 14.53 -11.15
N GLN A 384 -21.21 14.42 -10.80
CA GLN A 384 -21.75 15.05 -9.60
C GLN A 384 -21.14 14.47 -8.32
N LEU A 385 -20.91 13.14 -8.29
CA LEU A 385 -20.20 12.49 -7.17
C LEU A 385 -18.74 12.96 -7.11
N GLU A 386 -18.03 12.96 -8.22
CA GLU A 386 -16.64 13.40 -8.27
C GLU A 386 -16.49 14.86 -7.83
N ALA A 387 -17.39 15.74 -8.26
CA ALA A 387 -17.42 17.15 -7.90
C ALA A 387 -17.94 17.43 -6.46
N ALA A 388 -18.37 16.40 -5.72
CA ALA A 388 -19.01 16.54 -4.40
C ALA A 388 -20.25 17.45 -4.43
N GLU A 389 -21.15 17.24 -5.40
CA GLU A 389 -22.36 18.01 -5.66
C GLU A 389 -23.61 17.17 -5.42
N THR A 390 -23.75 16.60 -4.23
CA THR A 390 -24.94 15.89 -3.77
C THR A 390 -25.68 16.67 -2.68
N ASP A 391 -26.87 16.21 -2.31
CA ASP A 391 -27.64 16.78 -1.18
C ASP A 391 -27.10 16.33 0.19
N ASP A 392 -26.06 15.48 0.24
CA ASP A 392 -25.48 14.94 1.47
C ASP A 392 -24.16 15.66 1.81
N GLU A 393 -24.25 16.70 2.63
CA GLU A 393 -23.07 17.53 2.94
C GLU A 393 -21.97 16.76 3.67
N LEU A 394 -22.30 15.75 4.50
CA LEU A 394 -21.28 14.93 5.15
C LEU A 394 -20.53 14.05 4.14
N TRP A 395 -21.25 13.52 3.16
CA TRP A 395 -20.65 12.78 2.05
C TRP A 395 -19.80 13.71 1.16
N ASN A 396 -20.34 14.88 0.81
CA ASN A 396 -19.61 15.89 0.03
C ASN A 396 -18.31 16.32 0.72
N ALA A 397 -18.34 16.52 2.04
CA ALA A 397 -17.14 16.83 2.82
C ALA A 397 -16.10 15.70 2.75
N ALA A 398 -16.51 14.43 2.80
CA ALA A 398 -15.63 13.27 2.66
C ALA A 398 -15.03 13.19 1.24
N GLN A 399 -15.83 13.44 0.21
CA GLN A 399 -15.37 13.48 -1.18
C GLN A 399 -14.39 14.63 -1.40
N ARG A 400 -14.66 15.83 -0.86
CA ARG A 400 -13.71 16.96 -0.92
C ARG A 400 -12.41 16.66 -0.17
N GLN A 401 -12.45 15.97 0.96
CA GLN A 401 -11.23 15.50 1.63
C GLN A 401 -10.42 14.60 0.69
N LEU A 402 -11.06 13.62 0.06
CA LEU A 402 -10.42 12.70 -0.88
C LEU A 402 -9.78 13.45 -2.06
N THR A 403 -10.53 14.32 -2.72
CA THR A 403 -10.04 15.02 -3.91
C THR A 403 -8.94 16.05 -3.59
N ARG A 404 -8.98 16.69 -2.41
CA ARG A 404 -8.01 17.72 -2.01
C ARG A 404 -6.70 17.15 -1.47
N ILE A 405 -6.77 16.12 -0.62
CA ILE A 405 -5.56 15.59 0.06
C ILE A 405 -5.28 14.09 -0.15
N GLY A 406 -6.10 13.38 -0.93
CA GLY A 406 -5.86 11.98 -1.27
C GLY A 406 -6.18 10.97 -0.16
N VAL A 407 -6.93 11.35 0.87
CA VAL A 407 -7.36 10.45 1.94
C VAL A 407 -8.78 10.77 2.39
N ILE A 408 -9.47 9.80 2.99
CA ILE A 408 -10.76 9.98 3.64
C ILE A 408 -10.62 9.57 5.10
N HIS A 409 -11.31 10.27 6.01
CA HIS A 409 -11.43 9.84 7.41
C HIS A 409 -11.90 8.38 7.49
N ASN A 410 -11.21 7.56 8.28
CA ASN A 410 -11.39 6.10 8.30
C ASN A 410 -12.86 5.65 8.45
N TYR A 411 -13.61 6.26 9.38
CA TYR A 411 -15.01 5.93 9.59
C TYR A 411 -15.87 6.27 8.36
N LEU A 412 -15.56 7.36 7.66
CA LEU A 412 -16.35 7.84 6.52
C LEU A 412 -16.13 7.00 5.25
N ARG A 413 -15.03 6.25 5.11
CA ARG A 413 -14.84 5.38 3.93
C ARG A 413 -16.02 4.42 3.72
N MET A 414 -16.52 3.82 4.80
CA MET A 414 -17.70 2.94 4.72
C MET A 414 -18.97 3.71 4.36
N LEU A 415 -19.23 4.84 5.00
CA LEU A 415 -20.38 5.70 4.69
C LEU A 415 -20.33 6.18 3.24
N TRP A 416 -19.15 6.64 2.80
CA TRP A 416 -18.91 7.11 1.42
C TRP A 416 -19.32 6.05 0.40
N GLY A 417 -18.83 4.83 0.55
CA GLY A 417 -19.21 3.75 -0.36
C GLY A 417 -20.68 3.32 -0.26
N LYS A 418 -21.26 3.33 0.96
CA LYS A 418 -22.69 3.03 1.16
C LYS A 418 -23.61 4.03 0.45
N ARG A 419 -23.25 5.31 0.44
CA ARG A 419 -24.02 6.32 -0.28
C ARG A 419 -23.86 6.16 -1.81
N ILE A 420 -22.68 5.81 -2.30
CA ILE A 420 -22.50 5.47 -3.72
C ILE A 420 -23.38 4.26 -4.11
N LEU A 421 -23.43 3.20 -3.29
CA LEU A 421 -24.32 2.06 -3.52
C LEU A 421 -25.79 2.48 -3.58
N GLU A 422 -26.19 3.43 -2.75
CA GLU A 422 -27.58 3.94 -2.71
C GLU A 422 -27.94 4.74 -3.95
N TRP A 423 -26.99 5.46 -4.54
CA TRP A 423 -27.20 6.41 -5.63
C TRP A 423 -26.92 5.85 -7.03
N ALA A 424 -26.00 4.90 -7.14
CA ALA A 424 -25.63 4.32 -8.42
C ALA A 424 -26.78 3.48 -9.02
N PRO A 425 -26.90 3.39 -10.35
CA PRO A 425 -27.96 2.65 -11.03
C PRO A 425 -28.04 1.16 -10.67
N SER A 426 -26.90 0.55 -10.38
CA SER A 426 -26.80 -0.87 -9.98
C SER A 426 -25.62 -1.12 -9.03
N PRO A 427 -25.57 -2.27 -8.35
CA PRO A 427 -24.42 -2.63 -7.51
C PRO A 427 -23.09 -2.72 -8.28
N GLU A 428 -23.13 -3.14 -9.54
CA GLU A 428 -21.95 -3.21 -10.42
C GLU A 428 -21.41 -1.81 -10.73
N VAL A 429 -22.29 -0.90 -11.13
CA VAL A 429 -21.94 0.51 -11.37
C VAL A 429 -21.46 1.17 -10.09
N ALA A 430 -22.06 0.86 -8.94
CA ALA A 430 -21.56 1.34 -7.64
C ALA A 430 -20.14 0.89 -7.35
N ALA A 431 -19.81 -0.38 -7.63
CA ALA A 431 -18.46 -0.92 -7.47
C ALA A 431 -17.47 -0.22 -8.41
N GLU A 432 -17.85 -0.02 -9.66
CA GLU A 432 -17.04 0.68 -10.67
C GLU A 432 -16.75 2.13 -10.25
N TRP A 433 -17.77 2.89 -9.87
CA TRP A 433 -17.62 4.27 -9.43
C TRP A 433 -16.76 4.40 -8.16
N MET A 434 -16.93 3.48 -7.20
CA MET A 434 -16.07 3.44 -6.00
C MET A 434 -14.60 3.17 -6.37
N ILE A 435 -14.33 2.28 -7.31
CA ILE A 435 -12.97 1.97 -7.77
C ILE A 435 -12.38 3.19 -8.49
N GLN A 436 -13.10 3.77 -9.45
CA GLN A 436 -12.62 4.92 -10.22
C GLN A 436 -12.31 6.12 -9.33
N LEU A 437 -13.24 6.52 -8.45
CA LEU A 437 -13.03 7.63 -7.52
C LEU A 437 -11.88 7.37 -6.54
N ASN A 438 -11.80 6.15 -6.00
CA ASN A 438 -10.74 5.78 -5.08
C ASN A 438 -9.37 5.72 -5.76
N ASP A 439 -9.28 5.08 -6.93
CA ASP A 439 -8.00 4.83 -7.58
C ASP A 439 -7.46 6.08 -8.27
N ARG A 440 -8.31 7.00 -8.70
CA ARG A 440 -7.91 8.31 -9.22
C ARG A 440 -7.42 9.24 -8.11
N TRP A 441 -8.16 9.33 -6.99
CA TRP A 441 -7.96 10.40 -6.00
C TRP A 441 -7.19 9.98 -4.76
N ALA A 442 -7.30 8.71 -4.30
CA ALA A 442 -6.67 8.27 -3.06
C ALA A 442 -5.18 7.97 -3.25
N LEU A 443 -4.35 8.45 -2.32
CA LEU A 443 -2.94 8.06 -2.22
C LEU A 443 -2.80 6.56 -1.92
N ASP A 444 -3.66 6.01 -1.07
CA ASP A 444 -3.73 4.58 -0.76
C ASP A 444 -4.74 3.80 -1.62
N GLY A 445 -5.15 4.35 -2.76
CA GLY A 445 -5.88 3.64 -3.81
C GLY A 445 -5.04 2.53 -4.45
N ARG A 446 -5.66 1.65 -5.25
CA ARG A 446 -4.95 0.57 -5.96
C ARG A 446 -4.26 -0.45 -5.05
N ASP A 447 -4.56 -0.41 -3.75
CA ASP A 447 -4.05 -1.31 -2.71
C ASP A 447 -5.02 -2.49 -2.47
N PRO A 448 -4.55 -3.70 -2.08
CA PRO A 448 -5.43 -4.80 -1.70
C PRO A 448 -6.50 -4.42 -0.68
N ASN A 449 -6.17 -3.53 0.28
CA ASN A 449 -7.11 -3.05 1.28
C ASN A 449 -8.12 -2.05 0.74
N SER A 450 -7.77 -1.26 -0.28
CA SER A 450 -8.70 -0.42 -1.02
C SER A 450 -9.84 -1.27 -1.61
N TYR A 451 -9.49 -2.28 -2.38
CA TYR A 451 -10.49 -3.20 -2.96
C TYR A 451 -11.24 -3.99 -1.88
N THR A 452 -10.55 -4.40 -0.81
CA THR A 452 -11.19 -5.04 0.34
C THR A 452 -12.24 -4.12 0.97
N GLY A 453 -11.93 -2.85 1.16
CA GLY A 453 -12.85 -1.84 1.71
C GLY A 453 -14.04 -1.58 0.79
N ILE A 454 -13.81 -1.40 -0.52
CA ILE A 454 -14.85 -1.19 -1.53
C ILE A 454 -15.82 -2.37 -1.55
N PHE A 455 -15.32 -3.59 -1.64
CA PHE A 455 -16.19 -4.75 -1.69
C PHE A 455 -16.78 -5.14 -0.32
N TRP A 456 -16.19 -4.68 0.79
CA TRP A 456 -16.85 -4.77 2.09
C TRP A 456 -18.11 -3.91 2.14
N VAL A 457 -18.14 -2.76 1.48
CA VAL A 457 -19.38 -2.00 1.27
C VAL A 457 -20.49 -2.89 0.70
N LEU A 458 -20.13 -3.82 -0.20
CA LEU A 458 -21.03 -4.74 -0.88
C LEU A 458 -21.19 -6.11 -0.17
N GLY A 459 -20.60 -6.28 1.03
CA GLY A 459 -20.79 -7.48 1.87
C GLY A 459 -19.60 -8.44 1.97
N ARG A 460 -18.45 -8.20 1.28
CA ARG A 460 -17.23 -9.01 1.43
C ARG A 460 -16.78 -8.99 2.89
N HIS A 461 -16.40 -10.13 3.43
CA HIS A 461 -15.95 -10.33 4.82
C HIS A 461 -16.99 -9.96 5.90
N ASP A 462 -18.23 -9.61 5.52
CA ASP A 462 -19.31 -9.29 6.43
C ASP A 462 -20.35 -10.42 6.51
N ARG A 463 -21.34 -10.26 7.34
CA ARG A 463 -22.49 -11.13 7.52
C ARG A 463 -23.75 -10.45 7.00
N ALA A 464 -24.79 -11.23 6.79
CA ALA A 464 -26.12 -10.70 6.53
C ALA A 464 -26.66 -9.92 7.75
N TRP A 465 -27.29 -8.77 7.49
CA TRP A 465 -27.88 -7.88 8.48
C TRP A 465 -29.39 -7.82 8.28
N GLY A 466 -30.15 -7.77 9.35
CA GLY A 466 -31.60 -7.55 9.33
C GLY A 466 -31.95 -6.26 10.09
N PRO A 467 -33.14 -5.70 9.84
CA PRO A 467 -34.09 -6.06 8.77
C PRO A 467 -33.59 -5.71 7.36
N GLU A 468 -34.15 -6.35 6.33
CA GLU A 468 -33.89 -5.97 4.92
C GLU A 468 -34.33 -4.53 4.68
N ARG A 469 -33.58 -3.85 3.80
CA ARG A 469 -33.84 -2.45 3.42
C ARG A 469 -33.85 -2.29 1.91
N PRO A 470 -34.67 -1.38 1.36
CA PRO A 470 -34.55 -1.05 -0.05
C PRO A 470 -33.11 -0.80 -0.48
N ILE A 471 -32.75 -1.20 -1.70
CA ILE A 471 -31.43 -1.08 -2.31
C ILE A 471 -30.36 -1.98 -1.65
N PHE A 472 -30.29 -1.99 -0.31
CA PHE A 472 -29.24 -2.70 0.46
C PHE A 472 -29.58 -4.17 0.72
N GLY A 473 -30.86 -4.53 0.74
CA GLY A 473 -31.32 -5.84 1.21
C GLY A 473 -30.73 -6.16 2.59
N LYS A 474 -29.98 -7.25 2.69
CA LYS A 474 -29.26 -7.70 3.90
C LYS A 474 -27.83 -7.15 4.01
N VAL A 475 -27.37 -6.36 3.05
CA VAL A 475 -26.08 -5.70 3.16
C VAL A 475 -26.19 -4.58 4.22
N ARG A 476 -25.15 -4.45 5.04
CA ARG A 476 -25.10 -3.47 6.13
C ARG A 476 -25.43 -2.07 5.63
N TYR A 477 -26.40 -1.42 6.27
CA TYR A 477 -26.83 -0.05 5.98
C TYR A 477 -26.08 0.98 6.85
N MET A 478 -25.73 2.13 6.26
CA MET A 478 -25.23 3.31 6.96
C MET A 478 -25.86 4.56 6.35
N SER A 479 -26.11 5.60 7.17
CA SER A 479 -26.58 6.90 6.72
C SER A 479 -25.82 8.05 7.36
N SER A 480 -25.73 9.17 6.66
CA SER A 480 -25.09 10.40 7.15
C SER A 480 -25.81 10.96 8.39
N ALA A 481 -27.13 10.92 8.43
CA ALA A 481 -27.92 11.34 9.59
C ALA A 481 -27.59 10.52 10.86
N ASN A 482 -27.45 9.19 10.74
CA ASN A 482 -27.05 8.35 11.87
C ASN A 482 -25.60 8.60 12.29
N THR A 483 -24.72 8.87 11.34
CA THR A 483 -23.32 9.19 11.61
C THR A 483 -23.20 10.53 12.34
N ALA A 484 -23.87 11.57 11.86
CA ALA A 484 -23.87 12.90 12.49
C ALA A 484 -24.47 12.88 13.91
N ARG A 485 -25.48 12.03 14.15
CA ARG A 485 -26.05 11.86 15.49
C ARG A 485 -25.11 11.17 16.48
N LYS A 486 -24.27 10.24 15.99
CA LYS A 486 -23.34 9.47 16.84
C LYS A 486 -22.01 10.16 17.07
N LEU A 487 -21.55 10.95 16.10
CA LEU A 487 -20.25 11.58 16.10
C LEU A 487 -20.39 13.09 15.90
N LYS A 488 -19.54 13.87 16.56
CA LYS A 488 -19.52 15.34 16.43
C LYS A 488 -18.86 15.70 15.08
N VAL A 489 -19.69 15.89 14.05
CA VAL A 489 -19.20 16.13 12.68
C VAL A 489 -18.94 17.59 12.32
N ASP A 490 -19.39 18.55 13.15
CA ASP A 490 -19.35 20.00 12.83
C ASP A 490 -17.96 20.50 12.46
N THR A 491 -16.93 20.12 13.24
CA THR A 491 -15.53 20.47 12.97
C THR A 491 -15.08 19.91 11.62
N TYR A 492 -15.51 18.71 11.27
CA TYR A 492 -15.19 18.08 10.00
C TYR A 492 -15.87 18.79 8.83
N LEU A 493 -17.15 19.10 8.96
CA LEU A 493 -17.92 19.84 7.94
C LEU A 493 -17.32 21.23 7.69
N THR A 494 -16.96 21.96 8.75
CA THR A 494 -16.32 23.26 8.64
C THR A 494 -14.96 23.15 7.93
N ARG A 495 -14.14 22.16 8.29
CA ARG A 495 -12.81 21.94 7.71
C ARG A 495 -12.90 21.64 6.21
N TRP A 496 -13.86 20.82 5.81
CA TRP A 496 -14.03 20.35 4.43
C TRP A 496 -15.20 21.04 3.71
N ALA A 497 -15.59 22.24 4.13
CA ALA A 497 -16.58 23.05 3.45
C ALA A 497 -16.13 23.40 2.02
N LYS A 498 -17.08 23.71 1.12
CA LYS A 498 -16.81 24.04 -0.28
C LYS A 498 -15.81 25.19 -0.39
N ASP A 499 -16.00 26.22 0.42
CA ASP A 499 -15.25 27.48 0.41
C ASP A 499 -14.13 27.53 1.47
N ALA A 500 -13.79 26.40 2.11
CA ALA A 500 -12.72 26.36 3.10
C ALA A 500 -11.38 26.73 2.45
N LEU A 501 -10.67 27.72 3.02
CA LEU A 501 -9.33 28.10 2.61
C LEU A 501 -8.35 26.93 2.78
N GLN A 502 -7.43 26.78 1.83
CA GLN A 502 -6.49 25.64 1.74
C GLN A 502 -5.38 25.68 2.79
N SER A 503 -5.71 25.61 4.08
CA SER A 503 -4.74 25.27 5.14
C SER A 503 -5.10 23.90 5.73
N TYR A 504 -4.74 22.84 5.00
CA TYR A 504 -5.09 21.50 5.43
C TYR A 504 -3.92 20.87 6.15
N ASP A 505 -3.91 20.95 7.47
CA ASP A 505 -3.22 19.96 8.27
C ASP A 505 -3.92 18.61 8.09
N PHE A 506 -3.14 17.55 7.94
CA PHE A 506 -3.64 16.20 7.68
C PHE A 506 -4.65 15.72 8.74
N PHE A 507 -4.52 16.22 9.99
CA PHE A 507 -5.48 16.05 11.10
C PHE A 507 -5.50 17.26 12.03
#